data_8fbc88ccb9f620b40ccfff6b3545b0ab
#
_entry.id   8fbc88ccb9f620b40ccfff6b3545b0ab
#
_cell.length_a   1.000
_cell.length_b   1.000
_cell.length_c   1.000
_cell.angle_alpha   90.00
_cell.angle_beta   90.00
_cell.angle_gamma   90.00
#
_symmetry.space_group_name_H-M   'P 1'
#
loop_
_entity.id
_entity.type
_entity.pdbx_description
1 polymer ?
#
loop_
_entity_poly.entity_id
_entity_poly.type
_entity_poly.pdbx_seq_one_letter_code
_entity_poly.pdbx_strand_id
1 'polypeptide(L)'
;LEVADARRVYACFDQPDLKAPYTVSVTAPAAWTVLGNGAATLLAPGRTSLATTRPLASYFVTICAGPWVSVRAEHDGIPLGIHARRSLEPHLREQAQQMIDVTAACFDEYHRLFGIRYPFGEYHQVFVPEFNAGAMENPGCVTFRDQMIFRGAATPDQVFQRSNTIAHEMAHMWFGDLV
;
A
#
# COMPACT_ATOMS: atom_id res chain seq x y z
N LEU A 1 -1.36 4.95 -9.53
CA LEU A 1 -1.89 5.63 -10.74
C LEU A 1 -3.30 6.12 -10.44
N GLU A 2 -3.73 7.22 -11.07
CA GLU A 2 -5.13 7.65 -11.05
C GLU A 2 -5.91 6.99 -12.20
N VAL A 3 -7.23 7.09 -12.13
CA VAL A 3 -8.12 6.61 -13.20
C VAL A 3 -7.73 7.25 -14.54
N ALA A 4 -7.58 6.43 -15.59
CA ALA A 4 -7.13 6.81 -16.94
C ALA A 4 -5.65 7.25 -17.04
N ASP A 5 -4.80 6.91 -16.06
CA ASP A 5 -3.37 7.20 -16.10
C ASP A 5 -2.51 5.95 -16.45
N ALA A 6 -3.06 4.76 -16.33
CA ALA A 6 -2.31 3.51 -16.55
C ALA A 6 -1.72 3.43 -17.98
N ARG A 7 -2.46 3.89 -18.99
CA ARG A 7 -2.00 3.96 -20.40
C ARG A 7 -0.76 4.84 -20.62
N ARG A 8 -0.38 5.69 -19.64
CA ARG A 8 0.84 6.48 -19.68
C ARG A 8 2.07 5.69 -19.23
N VAL A 9 1.86 4.56 -18.57
CA VAL A 9 2.89 3.71 -17.97
C VAL A 9 3.07 2.41 -18.74
N TYR A 10 1.96 1.78 -19.14
CA TYR A 10 1.97 0.52 -19.89
C TYR A 10 0.77 0.43 -20.84
N ALA A 11 0.89 -0.44 -21.87
CA ALA A 11 -0.18 -0.67 -22.82
C ALA A 11 -1.32 -1.45 -22.17
N CYS A 12 -2.50 -0.86 -22.11
CA CYS A 12 -3.69 -1.46 -21.51
C CYS A 12 -4.97 -0.83 -22.08
N PHE A 13 -6.08 -1.53 -21.92
CA PHE A 13 -7.41 -0.93 -22.03
C PHE A 13 -7.69 -0.21 -20.71
N ASP A 14 -7.44 1.09 -20.68
CA ASP A 14 -7.48 1.92 -19.47
C ASP A 14 -8.92 2.36 -19.14
N GLN A 15 -9.74 1.35 -18.82
CA GLN A 15 -11.15 1.47 -18.49
C GLN A 15 -11.42 0.63 -17.23
N PRO A 16 -11.92 1.24 -16.13
CA PRO A 16 -11.95 0.61 -14.81
C PRO A 16 -12.75 -0.68 -14.72
N ASP A 17 -13.78 -0.87 -15.52
CA ASP A 17 -14.60 -2.08 -15.55
C ASP A 17 -13.94 -3.24 -16.33
N LEU A 18 -12.91 -2.97 -17.14
CA LEU A 18 -12.11 -3.98 -17.82
C LEU A 18 -11.01 -4.51 -16.88
N LYS A 19 -11.43 -5.20 -15.83
CA LYS A 19 -10.53 -5.79 -14.81
C LYS A 19 -9.81 -7.02 -15.36
N ALA A 20 -8.54 -7.18 -15.00
CA ALA A 20 -7.71 -8.35 -15.31
C ALA A 20 -6.82 -8.76 -14.13
N PRO A 21 -6.42 -10.03 -14.01
CA PRO A 21 -5.34 -10.42 -13.10
C PRO A 21 -3.99 -9.98 -13.66
N TYR A 22 -3.09 -9.53 -12.79
CA TYR A 22 -1.75 -9.08 -13.13
C TYR A 22 -0.71 -10.01 -12.52
N THR A 23 0.22 -10.49 -13.34
CA THR A 23 1.45 -11.17 -12.91
C THR A 23 2.63 -10.26 -13.21
N VAL A 24 3.32 -9.80 -12.18
CA VAL A 24 4.37 -8.78 -12.30
C VAL A 24 5.71 -9.35 -11.87
N SER A 25 6.74 -9.13 -12.69
CA SER A 25 8.14 -9.37 -12.30
C SER A 25 8.92 -8.07 -12.42
N VAL A 26 9.72 -7.77 -11.40
CA VAL A 26 10.50 -6.54 -11.29
C VAL A 26 11.97 -6.87 -11.24
N THR A 27 12.76 -6.19 -12.07
CA THR A 27 14.23 -6.19 -11.99
C THR A 27 14.67 -4.84 -11.45
N ALA A 28 15.38 -4.85 -10.31
CA ALA A 28 15.83 -3.65 -9.60
C ALA A 28 17.21 -3.92 -8.98
N PRO A 29 17.94 -2.90 -8.49
CA PRO A 29 19.16 -3.13 -7.73
C PRO A 29 18.94 -4.14 -6.60
N ALA A 30 19.89 -5.08 -6.41
CA ALA A 30 19.72 -6.21 -5.47
C ALA A 30 19.47 -5.79 -4.00
N ALA A 31 19.87 -4.56 -3.63
CA ALA A 31 19.65 -4.00 -2.30
C ALA A 31 18.26 -3.32 -2.14
N TRP A 32 17.45 -3.28 -3.20
CA TRP A 32 16.13 -2.65 -3.14
C TRP A 32 15.05 -3.65 -2.73
N THR A 33 14.10 -3.19 -1.96
CA THR A 33 12.87 -3.91 -1.67
C THR A 33 11.83 -3.57 -2.74
N VAL A 34 11.14 -4.59 -3.23
CA VAL A 34 10.03 -4.46 -4.18
C VAL A 34 8.73 -4.79 -3.45
N LEU A 35 7.76 -3.91 -3.56
CA LEU A 35 6.41 -4.04 -3.03
C LEU A 35 5.41 -3.79 -4.16
N GLY A 36 4.22 -4.36 -4.07
CA GLY A 36 3.14 -4.15 -5.02
C GLY A 36 1.85 -4.85 -4.58
N ASN A 37 0.93 -5.06 -5.50
CA ASN A 37 -0.41 -5.59 -5.21
C ASN A 37 -0.44 -7.07 -4.75
N GLY A 38 0.67 -7.78 -4.75
CA GLY A 38 0.76 -9.17 -4.31
C GLY A 38 2.05 -9.46 -3.56
N ALA A 39 2.06 -10.54 -2.80
CA ALA A 39 3.20 -10.99 -2.02
C ALA A 39 4.46 -11.11 -2.88
N ALA A 40 5.56 -10.53 -2.40
CA ALA A 40 6.83 -10.50 -3.12
C ALA A 40 7.67 -11.74 -2.86
N THR A 41 8.13 -12.40 -3.92
CA THR A 41 9.06 -13.53 -3.88
C THR A 41 10.35 -13.19 -4.62
N LEU A 42 11.47 -13.21 -3.91
CA LEU A 42 12.80 -13.02 -4.50
C LEU A 42 13.18 -14.25 -5.32
N LEU A 43 13.30 -14.12 -6.63
CA LEU A 43 13.68 -15.20 -7.54
C LEU A 43 15.22 -15.32 -7.70
N ALA A 44 15.91 -14.18 -7.69
CA ALA A 44 17.35 -14.06 -7.78
C ALA A 44 17.75 -12.66 -7.27
N PRO A 45 19.03 -12.40 -6.97
CA PRO A 45 19.48 -11.05 -6.62
C PRO A 45 19.00 -10.01 -7.63
N GLY A 46 18.21 -9.04 -7.17
CA GLY A 46 17.64 -7.99 -7.99
C GLY A 46 16.44 -8.40 -8.88
N ARG A 47 15.95 -9.62 -8.75
CA ARG A 47 14.76 -10.08 -9.51
C ARG A 47 13.68 -10.59 -8.57
N THR A 48 12.55 -9.90 -8.51
CA THR A 48 11.41 -10.20 -7.66
C THR A 48 10.16 -10.49 -8.51
N SER A 49 9.41 -11.51 -8.15
CA SER A 49 8.05 -11.76 -8.67
C SER A 49 7.04 -11.36 -7.61
N LEU A 50 5.97 -10.70 -8.04
CA LEU A 50 4.78 -10.48 -7.23
C LEU A 50 3.76 -11.58 -7.51
N ALA A 51 3.06 -12.04 -6.49
CA ALA A 51 1.97 -13.00 -6.66
C ALA A 51 0.91 -12.43 -7.59
N THR A 52 0.30 -13.30 -8.41
CA THR A 52 -0.76 -12.89 -9.33
C THR A 52 -1.93 -12.31 -8.56
N THR A 53 -2.40 -11.13 -8.97
CA THR A 53 -3.51 -10.43 -8.33
C THR A 53 -4.85 -11.10 -8.62
N ARG A 54 -5.85 -10.77 -7.83
CA ARG A 54 -7.26 -10.87 -8.28
C ARG A 54 -7.46 -9.95 -9.49
N PRO A 55 -8.57 -10.07 -10.25
CA PRO A 55 -8.86 -9.10 -11.28
C PRO A 55 -8.94 -7.67 -10.71
N LEU A 56 -8.09 -6.78 -11.20
CA LEU A 56 -8.01 -5.37 -10.80
C LEU A 56 -8.20 -4.48 -12.03
N ALA A 57 -8.75 -3.28 -11.79
CA ALA A 57 -8.70 -2.20 -12.77
C ALA A 57 -7.25 -1.79 -13.04
N SER A 58 -6.97 -1.31 -14.25
CA SER A 58 -5.61 -0.99 -14.71
C SER A 58 -4.88 0.02 -13.80
N TYR A 59 -5.57 1.01 -13.27
CA TYR A 59 -4.99 2.07 -12.45
C TYR A 59 -4.59 1.61 -11.03
N PHE A 60 -5.10 0.48 -10.55
CA PHE A 60 -4.70 -0.10 -9.26
C PHE A 60 -3.33 -0.78 -9.27
N VAL A 61 -2.76 -1.06 -10.47
CA VAL A 61 -1.45 -1.69 -10.55
C VAL A 61 -0.37 -0.78 -9.97
N THR A 62 0.30 -1.28 -8.94
CA THR A 62 1.29 -0.53 -8.18
C THR A 62 2.58 -1.31 -8.01
N ILE A 63 3.70 -0.62 -8.21
CA ILE A 63 5.06 -1.13 -7.97
C ILE A 63 5.83 -0.06 -7.22
N CYS A 64 6.26 -0.39 -6.00
CA CYS A 64 7.12 0.44 -5.16
C CYS A 64 8.47 -0.25 -5.00
N ALA A 65 9.47 0.14 -5.78
CA ALA A 65 10.81 -0.41 -5.71
C ALA A 65 11.81 0.64 -5.22
N GLY A 66 12.56 0.33 -4.17
CA GLY A 66 13.49 1.29 -3.58
C GLY A 66 14.22 0.78 -2.34
N PRO A 67 15.16 1.57 -1.80
CA PRO A 67 15.85 1.27 -0.55
C PRO A 67 14.98 1.62 0.65
N TRP A 68 13.82 0.97 0.73
CA TRP A 68 12.84 1.19 1.78
C TRP A 68 13.36 0.74 3.14
N VAL A 69 13.01 1.49 4.19
CA VAL A 69 12.99 1.00 5.56
C VAL A 69 11.57 0.53 5.86
N SER A 70 11.47 -0.53 6.66
CA SER A 70 10.21 -1.21 6.89
C SER A 70 10.02 -1.51 8.37
N VAL A 71 8.81 -1.32 8.86
CA VAL A 71 8.32 -1.90 10.11
C VAL A 71 7.23 -2.90 9.74
N ARG A 72 7.34 -4.12 10.23
CA ARG A 72 6.40 -5.21 9.91
C ARG A 72 5.64 -5.63 11.14
N ALA A 73 4.41 -6.05 10.93
CA ALA A 73 3.52 -6.60 11.94
C ALA A 73 2.60 -7.64 11.30
N GLU A 74 1.72 -8.19 12.07
CA GLU A 74 0.63 -9.05 11.62
C GLU A 74 -0.61 -8.74 12.45
N HIS A 75 -1.76 -8.77 11.83
CA HIS A 75 -3.04 -8.69 12.52
C HIS A 75 -4.05 -9.64 11.87
N ASP A 76 -4.68 -10.48 12.68
CA ASP A 76 -5.71 -11.44 12.24
C ASP A 76 -5.27 -12.30 11.02
N GLY A 77 -3.99 -12.74 11.02
CA GLY A 77 -3.38 -13.51 9.94
C GLY A 77 -3.06 -12.70 8.67
N ILE A 78 -3.21 -11.37 8.70
CA ILE A 78 -2.85 -10.48 7.60
C ILE A 78 -1.47 -9.88 7.86
N PRO A 79 -0.45 -10.16 7.03
CA PRO A 79 0.84 -9.49 7.13
C PRO A 79 0.71 -7.99 6.85
N LEU A 80 1.22 -7.17 7.77
CA LEU A 80 1.21 -5.72 7.69
C LEU A 80 2.62 -5.17 7.47
N GLY A 81 2.73 -4.09 6.71
CA GLY A 81 4.00 -3.39 6.54
C GLY A 81 3.83 -1.88 6.43
N ILE A 82 4.64 -1.13 7.17
CA ILE A 82 4.78 0.31 7.02
C ILE A 82 6.15 0.60 6.42
N HIS A 83 6.20 1.29 5.30
CA HIS A 83 7.43 1.52 4.54
C HIS A 83 7.64 2.99 4.26
N ALA A 84 8.88 3.45 4.37
CA ALA A 84 9.27 4.80 3.99
C ALA A 84 10.71 4.82 3.44
N ARG A 85 11.10 5.92 2.78
CA ARG A 85 12.48 6.11 2.35
C ARG A 85 13.44 6.21 3.53
N ARG A 86 14.68 5.75 3.34
CA ARG A 86 15.71 5.65 4.40
C ARG A 86 15.90 6.92 5.22
N SER A 87 15.80 8.09 4.61
CA SER A 87 15.96 9.36 5.32
C SER A 87 14.86 9.66 6.35
N LEU A 88 13.76 8.92 6.32
CA LEU A 88 12.67 9.01 7.29
C LEU A 88 12.71 7.90 8.35
N GLU A 89 13.73 7.04 8.37
CA GLU A 89 13.80 5.89 9.25
C GLU A 89 13.57 6.20 10.74
N PRO A 90 14.22 7.23 11.36
CA PRO A 90 13.99 7.52 12.77
C PRO A 90 12.53 7.86 13.05
N HIS A 91 11.94 8.70 12.21
CA HIS A 91 10.55 9.14 12.35
C HIS A 91 9.54 8.01 12.08
N LEU A 92 9.85 7.14 11.11
CA LEU A 92 9.03 5.96 10.85
C LEU A 92 9.00 5.04 12.07
N ARG A 93 10.16 4.71 12.65
CA ARG A 93 10.25 3.81 13.82
C ARG A 93 9.52 4.34 15.04
N GLU A 94 9.55 5.66 15.24
CA GLU A 94 8.83 6.32 16.33
C GLU A 94 7.30 6.24 16.17
N GLN A 95 6.81 6.32 14.92
CA GLN A 95 5.38 6.49 14.64
C GLN A 95 4.69 5.22 14.13
N ALA A 96 5.44 4.20 13.72
CA ALA A 96 4.89 3.01 13.07
C ALA A 96 3.87 2.27 13.94
N GLN A 97 4.11 2.18 15.26
CA GLN A 97 3.18 1.46 16.13
C GLN A 97 1.79 2.09 16.13
N GLN A 98 1.70 3.43 16.20
CA GLN A 98 0.42 4.13 16.14
C GLN A 98 -0.32 3.86 14.81
N MET A 99 0.40 3.82 13.68
CA MET A 99 -0.20 3.50 12.40
C MET A 99 -0.66 2.04 12.32
N ILE A 100 0.11 1.11 12.87
CA ILE A 100 -0.25 -0.30 12.99
C ILE A 100 -1.51 -0.48 13.83
N ASP A 101 -1.59 0.20 14.98
CA ASP A 101 -2.74 0.11 15.89
C ASP A 101 -4.03 0.62 15.22
N VAL A 102 -3.96 1.73 14.49
CA VAL A 102 -5.07 2.25 13.69
C VAL A 102 -5.47 1.24 12.61
N THR A 103 -4.49 0.67 11.89
CA THR A 103 -4.72 -0.32 10.84
C THR A 103 -5.42 -1.56 11.38
N ALA A 104 -4.96 -2.09 12.50
CA ALA A 104 -5.56 -3.24 13.17
C ALA A 104 -7.00 -2.96 13.59
N ALA A 105 -7.25 -1.83 14.24
CA ALA A 105 -8.59 -1.42 14.65
C ALA A 105 -9.55 -1.26 13.46
N CYS A 106 -9.06 -0.71 12.34
CA CYS A 106 -9.86 -0.60 11.11
C CYS A 106 -10.18 -1.98 10.52
N PHE A 107 -9.25 -2.94 10.52
CA PHE A 107 -9.54 -4.31 10.07
C PHE A 107 -10.62 -4.96 10.94
N ASP A 108 -10.50 -4.88 12.26
CA ASP A 108 -11.49 -5.47 13.18
C ASP A 108 -12.88 -4.89 12.91
N GLU A 109 -12.97 -3.57 12.79
CA GLU A 109 -14.26 -2.91 12.58
C GLU A 109 -14.84 -3.18 11.18
N TYR A 110 -14.03 -3.15 10.12
CA TYR A 110 -14.52 -3.39 8.77
C TYR A 110 -14.88 -4.86 8.52
N HIS A 111 -14.12 -5.81 9.09
CA HIS A 111 -14.52 -7.21 9.08
C HIS A 111 -15.88 -7.43 9.78
N ARG A 112 -16.09 -6.74 10.91
CA ARG A 112 -17.35 -6.80 11.66
C ARG A 112 -18.51 -6.15 10.89
N LEU A 113 -18.29 -4.97 10.31
CA LEU A 113 -19.35 -4.21 9.61
C LEU A 113 -19.75 -4.84 8.29
N PHE A 114 -18.78 -5.29 7.51
CA PHE A 114 -19.05 -5.77 6.14
C PHE A 114 -19.22 -7.28 6.06
N GLY A 115 -18.83 -8.02 7.10
CA GLY A 115 -18.95 -9.47 7.13
C GLY A 115 -18.07 -10.21 6.10
N ILE A 116 -17.17 -9.51 5.44
CA ILE A 116 -16.26 -10.01 4.41
C ILE A 116 -14.84 -9.75 4.88
N ARG A 117 -14.00 -10.78 4.95
CA ARG A 117 -12.59 -10.61 5.29
C ARG A 117 -11.83 -9.95 4.15
N TYR A 118 -10.78 -9.19 4.51
CA TYR A 118 -9.85 -8.58 3.56
C TYR A 118 -9.32 -9.61 2.55
N PRO A 119 -9.52 -9.41 1.24
CA PRO A 119 -9.31 -10.48 0.27
C PRO A 119 -7.98 -10.39 -0.51
N PHE A 120 -7.12 -9.38 -0.22
CA PHE A 120 -5.95 -9.09 -1.05
C PHE A 120 -4.61 -9.57 -0.44
N GLY A 121 -4.66 -10.41 0.61
CA GLY A 121 -3.48 -11.03 1.21
C GLY A 121 -2.74 -10.12 2.17
N GLU A 122 -1.60 -9.56 1.77
CA GLU A 122 -0.80 -8.64 2.58
C GLU A 122 -1.35 -7.20 2.50
N TYR A 123 -1.11 -6.38 3.53
CA TYR A 123 -1.49 -4.97 3.55
C TYR A 123 -0.28 -4.09 3.84
N HIS A 124 0.27 -3.48 2.82
CA HIS A 124 1.41 -2.58 2.90
C HIS A 124 0.97 -1.12 2.77
N GLN A 125 1.51 -0.26 3.62
CA GLN A 125 1.38 1.19 3.55
C GLN A 125 2.75 1.76 3.18
N VAL A 126 2.87 2.35 2.00
CA VAL A 126 4.14 2.85 1.47
C VAL A 126 4.09 4.38 1.40
N PHE A 127 4.89 5.03 2.22
CA PHE A 127 5.00 6.48 2.26
C PHE A 127 6.02 6.94 1.23
N VAL A 128 5.51 7.44 0.10
CA VAL A 128 6.31 7.76 -1.09
C VAL A 128 6.58 9.26 -1.22
N PRO A 129 7.75 9.67 -1.74
CA PRO A 129 8.04 11.07 -2.02
C PRO A 129 7.27 11.57 -3.24
N GLU A 130 7.10 12.89 -3.32
CA GLU A 130 6.58 13.61 -4.50
C GLU A 130 5.22 13.08 -5.01
N PHE A 131 4.36 12.64 -4.09
CA PHE A 131 3.06 12.11 -4.42
C PHE A 131 2.02 13.23 -4.56
N ASN A 132 1.31 13.28 -5.69
CA ASN A 132 0.39 14.35 -6.04
C ASN A 132 -0.91 14.32 -5.22
N ALA A 133 -1.37 13.13 -4.82
CA ALA A 133 -2.54 12.94 -3.97
C ALA A 133 -2.16 12.86 -2.48
N GLY A 134 -3.14 12.73 -1.61
CA GLY A 134 -2.93 12.40 -0.19
C GLY A 134 -2.51 10.96 0.00
N ALA A 135 -3.27 10.06 -0.62
CA ALA A 135 -3.03 8.62 -0.65
C ALA A 135 -3.70 8.00 -1.90
N MET A 136 -3.52 6.70 -2.09
CA MET A 136 -4.14 5.92 -3.16
C MET A 136 -4.34 4.48 -2.71
N GLU A 137 -5.54 3.99 -2.87
CA GLU A 137 -6.08 2.73 -2.36
C GLU A 137 -5.64 1.46 -3.11
N ASN A 138 -4.45 1.41 -3.68
CA ASN A 138 -4.01 0.22 -4.44
C ASN A 138 -4.09 -1.05 -3.58
N PRO A 139 -4.86 -2.08 -3.98
CA PRO A 139 -5.01 -3.30 -3.19
C PRO A 139 -3.67 -3.95 -2.84
N GLY A 140 -3.48 -4.29 -1.57
CA GLY A 140 -2.24 -4.89 -1.07
C GLY A 140 -1.07 -3.92 -0.86
N CYS A 141 -1.08 -2.75 -1.50
CA CYS A 141 0.05 -1.80 -1.47
C CYS A 141 -0.42 -0.35 -1.55
N VAL A 142 -1.09 0.12 -0.50
CA VAL A 142 -1.61 1.49 -0.40
C VAL A 142 -0.46 2.47 -0.34
N THR A 143 -0.51 3.50 -1.18
CA THR A 143 0.51 4.55 -1.21
C THR A 143 0.02 5.81 -0.51
N PHE A 144 0.89 6.42 0.29
CA PHE A 144 0.64 7.67 1.02
C PHE A 144 1.73 8.68 0.70
N ARG A 145 1.43 9.97 0.75
CA ARG A 145 2.48 10.99 0.70
C ARG A 145 3.38 10.92 1.93
N ASP A 146 4.68 11.03 1.75
CA ASP A 146 5.66 10.84 2.83
C ASP A 146 5.66 11.96 3.89
N GLN A 147 4.98 13.08 3.63
CA GLN A 147 4.74 14.14 4.61
C GLN A 147 3.85 13.68 5.78
N MET A 148 3.13 12.56 5.64
CA MET A 148 2.37 11.95 6.73
C MET A 148 3.28 11.21 7.74
N ILE A 149 4.56 11.01 7.44
CA ILE A 149 5.59 10.70 8.44
C ILE A 149 6.12 12.03 8.97
N PHE A 150 5.69 12.40 10.16
CA PHE A 150 6.00 13.71 10.75
C PHE A 150 7.47 13.79 11.16
N ARG A 151 8.15 14.87 10.79
CA ARG A 151 9.58 15.10 11.08
C ARG A 151 9.83 15.90 12.35
N GLY A 152 8.76 16.24 13.07
CA GLY A 152 8.77 16.97 14.34
C GLY A 152 7.54 16.64 15.13
N ALA A 153 7.29 17.36 16.21
CA ALA A 153 6.11 17.17 17.04
C ALA A 153 4.84 17.38 16.20
N ALA A 154 4.05 16.32 16.09
CA ALA A 154 2.77 16.39 15.40
C ALA A 154 1.68 16.94 16.33
N THR A 155 0.78 17.75 15.78
CA THR A 155 -0.41 18.17 16.50
C THR A 155 -1.43 17.03 16.55
N PRO A 156 -2.35 17.02 17.54
CA PRO A 156 -3.43 16.04 17.59
C PRO A 156 -4.25 15.99 16.29
N ASP A 157 -4.49 17.14 15.65
CA ASP A 157 -5.20 17.21 14.37
C ASP A 157 -4.43 16.51 13.24
N GLN A 158 -3.12 16.69 13.13
CA GLN A 158 -2.31 16.01 12.14
C GLN A 158 -2.34 14.48 12.32
N VAL A 159 -2.27 14.01 13.57
CA VAL A 159 -2.38 12.57 13.88
C VAL A 159 -3.77 12.04 13.53
N PHE A 160 -4.82 12.80 13.85
CA PHE A 160 -6.20 12.47 13.49
C PHE A 160 -6.37 12.39 11.96
N GLN A 161 -5.90 13.39 11.21
CA GLN A 161 -6.00 13.40 9.75
C GLN A 161 -5.27 12.22 9.11
N ARG A 162 -4.08 11.86 9.59
CA ARG A 162 -3.38 10.65 9.13
C ARG A 162 -4.19 9.39 9.41
N SER A 163 -4.71 9.25 10.63
CA SER A 163 -5.52 8.09 11.01
C SER A 163 -6.79 7.98 10.17
N ASN A 164 -7.45 9.12 9.92
CA ASN A 164 -8.62 9.19 9.05
C ASN A 164 -8.29 8.78 7.60
N THR A 165 -7.13 9.22 7.07
CA THR A 165 -6.69 8.80 5.74
C THR A 165 -6.42 7.29 5.71
N ILE A 166 -5.75 6.70 6.72
CA ILE A 166 -5.53 5.24 6.80
C ILE A 166 -6.88 4.49 6.77
N ALA A 167 -7.86 4.95 7.54
CA ALA A 167 -9.19 4.34 7.58
C ALA A 167 -9.92 4.49 6.23
N HIS A 168 -9.82 5.65 5.59
CA HIS A 168 -10.39 5.93 4.28
C HIS A 168 -9.86 4.99 3.21
N GLU A 169 -8.52 4.90 3.07
CA GLU A 169 -7.88 4.03 2.08
C GLU A 169 -8.18 2.54 2.33
N MET A 170 -8.32 2.15 3.60
CA MET A 170 -8.71 0.78 3.92
C MET A 170 -10.18 0.50 3.58
N ALA A 171 -11.09 1.45 3.73
CA ALA A 171 -12.49 1.26 3.36
C ALA A 171 -12.66 0.96 1.87
N HIS A 172 -11.81 1.53 1.03
CA HIS A 172 -11.77 1.26 -0.40
C HIS A 172 -11.53 -0.22 -0.74
N MET A 173 -10.85 -0.98 0.12
CA MET A 173 -10.63 -2.42 -0.08
C MET A 173 -11.95 -3.20 -0.27
N TRP A 174 -13.05 -2.68 0.29
CA TRP A 174 -14.40 -3.22 0.09
C TRP A 174 -15.21 -2.40 -0.90
N PHE A 175 -15.06 -1.06 -0.89
CA PHE A 175 -15.82 -0.15 -1.74
C PHE A 175 -14.91 0.52 -2.77
N GLY A 176 -14.87 -0.01 -3.98
CA GLY A 176 -14.03 0.42 -5.09
C GLY A 176 -13.09 -0.68 -5.60
N ASP A 177 -12.51 -1.47 -4.69
CA ASP A 177 -11.55 -2.52 -5.06
C ASP A 177 -12.25 -3.87 -5.25
N LEU A 178 -13.08 -4.28 -4.26
CA LEU A 178 -13.77 -5.56 -4.29
C LEU A 178 -15.07 -5.47 -5.10
N VAL A 179 -15.85 -4.42 -4.94
CA VAL A 179 -17.15 -4.18 -5.62
C VAL A 179 -17.11 -2.92 -6.44
#